data_995719c9003ccdb359f0b8358cbf8df5
#
_entry.id   995719c9003ccdb359f0b8358cbf8df5
#
_cell.length_a   1.000
_cell.length_b   1.000
_cell.length_c   1.000
_cell.angle_alpha   90.00
_cell.angle_beta   90.00
_cell.angle_gamma   90.00
#
_symmetry.space_group_name_H-M   'P 1'
#
loop_
_entity.id
_entity.type
_entity.pdbx_description
1 polymer ?
#
loop_
_entity_poly.entity_id
_entity_poly.type
_entity_poly.pdbx_seq_one_letter_code
_entity_poly.pdbx_strand_id
1 'polypeptide(L)'
;DNLISVDSVEAKELNGVYDVIVIDPPWPIKKIERDIAPNQVEFDYPTMSEEELFDLEIPCADNCHVWLWTTHKYLPLAFELLDSWDLKYVCTFVWHKPGGFQPFELPQYNCEFALYARRGTPKFIDFKNFPVCFTAPRGAHSEKPQEFYDMINRVTAGRRLDMFNRRAIYGFDTWGKEAK
;
A
#
# COMPACT_ATOMS: atom_id res chain seq x y z
N ASP A 1 21.31 7.94 8.96
CA ASP A 1 20.78 7.82 9.01
C ASP A 1 19.95 7.07 9.68
N ASN A 2 19.11 7.13 10.10
CA ASN A 2 18.25 6.48 10.87
C ASN A 2 17.24 5.76 10.11
N LEU A 3 17.66 5.17 9.04
CA LEU A 3 16.74 4.40 8.27
C LEU A 3 16.28 3.24 9.08
N ILE A 4 15.01 3.17 9.29
CA ILE A 4 14.40 2.09 10.02
C ILE A 4 14.01 1.06 9.02
N SER A 5 14.53 -0.14 9.18
CA SER A 5 14.21 -1.20 8.26
C SER A 5 13.10 -2.08 8.84
N VAL A 6 12.43 -2.79 7.95
CA VAL A 6 11.42 -3.74 8.37
C VAL A 6 11.98 -4.76 9.34
N ASP A 7 13.25 -5.11 9.16
CA ASP A 7 13.87 -6.11 10.00
C ASP A 7 14.23 -5.63 11.39
N SER A 8 14.35 -4.33 11.57
CA SER A 8 14.80 -3.79 12.84
C SER A 8 13.73 -3.07 13.63
N VAL A 9 12.60 -2.75 13.01
CA VAL A 9 11.53 -2.03 13.69
C VAL A 9 10.22 -2.74 13.42
N GLU A 10 9.58 -3.13 14.50
CA GLU A 10 8.24 -3.71 14.39
C GLU A 10 7.21 -2.62 14.58
N ALA A 11 6.01 -2.86 14.07
CA ALA A 11 4.95 -1.87 14.17
C ALA A 11 4.70 -1.41 15.60
N LYS A 12 4.82 -2.32 16.55
CA LYS A 12 4.59 -1.99 17.95
C LYS A 12 5.62 -1.02 18.52
N GLU A 13 6.75 -0.87 17.83
CA GLU A 13 7.77 0.07 18.26
C GLU A 13 7.51 1.48 17.77
N LEU A 14 6.50 1.65 16.95
CA LEU A 14 6.11 2.97 16.54
C LEU A 14 5.46 3.69 17.71
N ASN A 15 5.49 4.99 17.66
CA ASN A 15 5.00 5.80 18.76
C ASN A 15 3.47 5.80 18.77
N GLY A 16 2.87 4.77 19.34
CA GLY A 16 1.44 4.67 19.51
C GLY A 16 0.74 4.03 18.32
N VAL A 17 -0.53 4.34 18.18
CA VAL A 17 -1.38 3.79 17.14
C VAL A 17 -1.84 4.88 16.20
N TYR A 18 -2.40 4.48 15.07
CA TYR A 18 -2.73 5.40 13.99
C TYR A 18 -4.19 5.31 13.60
N ASP A 19 -4.72 6.45 13.16
CA ASP A 19 -6.10 6.58 12.72
C ASP A 19 -6.25 6.29 11.23
N VAL A 20 -5.16 6.40 10.51
CA VAL A 20 -5.11 6.19 9.06
C VAL A 20 -3.82 5.47 8.72
N ILE A 21 -3.91 4.38 7.98
CA ILE A 21 -2.72 3.64 7.58
C ILE A 21 -2.81 3.30 6.10
N VAL A 22 -1.78 3.64 5.35
CA VAL A 22 -1.64 3.24 3.96
C VAL A 22 -0.49 2.25 3.89
N ILE A 23 -0.72 1.11 3.28
CA ILE A 23 0.26 0.03 3.22
C ILE A 23 0.55 -0.32 1.77
N ASP A 24 1.81 -0.25 1.39
CA ASP A 24 2.26 -0.64 0.05
C ASP A 24 3.31 -1.73 0.20
N PRO A 25 2.90 -2.98 0.47
CA PRO A 25 3.85 -4.00 0.87
C PRO A 25 4.82 -4.37 -0.24
N PRO A 26 6.03 -4.78 0.13
CA PRO A 26 6.97 -5.32 -0.85
C PRO A 26 6.59 -6.77 -1.15
N TRP A 27 5.63 -6.95 -2.07
CA TRP A 27 5.04 -8.24 -2.37
C TRP A 27 6.10 -9.28 -2.74
N PRO A 28 5.86 -10.56 -2.44
CA PRO A 28 6.85 -11.60 -2.77
C PRO A 28 6.99 -11.76 -4.28
N ILE A 29 8.21 -12.02 -4.73
CA ILE A 29 8.49 -12.23 -6.14
C ILE A 29 9.03 -13.62 -6.30
N LYS A 30 8.39 -14.41 -7.16
CA LYS A 30 8.84 -15.77 -7.40
C LYS A 30 10.12 -15.76 -8.20
N LYS A 31 11.07 -16.55 -7.75
CA LYS A 31 12.37 -16.62 -8.38
C LYS A 31 12.29 -17.04 -9.85
N ILE A 32 11.36 -17.95 -10.14
CA ILE A 32 11.24 -18.47 -11.50
C ILE A 32 10.86 -17.37 -12.49
N GLU A 33 10.13 -16.39 -12.05
CA GLU A 33 9.76 -15.28 -12.93
C GLU A 33 10.99 -14.48 -13.35
N ARG A 34 11.97 -14.40 -12.46
CA ARG A 34 13.21 -13.70 -12.77
C ARG A 34 14.09 -14.51 -13.70
N ASP A 35 14.06 -15.82 -13.56
CA ASP A 35 14.90 -16.70 -14.35
C ASP A 35 14.49 -16.71 -15.83
N ILE A 36 13.22 -16.53 -16.12
CA ILE A 36 12.78 -16.57 -17.51
C ILE A 36 12.78 -15.20 -18.18
N ALA A 37 13.18 -14.18 -17.48
CA ALA A 37 13.29 -12.83 -18.04
C ALA A 37 14.76 -12.46 -18.09
N PRO A 38 15.48 -12.86 -19.14
CA PRO A 38 16.93 -12.70 -19.15
C PRO A 38 17.41 -11.27 -19.05
N ASN A 39 16.59 -10.32 -19.44
CA ASN A 39 16.98 -8.92 -19.35
C ASN A 39 16.43 -8.25 -18.11
N GLN A 40 15.86 -9.01 -17.23
CA GLN A 40 15.27 -8.45 -16.01
C GLN A 40 16.38 -7.95 -15.10
N VAL A 41 16.25 -6.71 -14.68
CA VAL A 41 17.21 -6.14 -13.75
C VAL A 41 16.95 -6.75 -12.38
N GLU A 42 18.03 -7.03 -11.69
CA GLU A 42 17.91 -7.56 -10.34
C GLU A 42 17.25 -6.54 -9.44
N PHE A 43 16.38 -7.00 -8.55
CA PHE A 43 15.68 -6.10 -7.64
C PHE A 43 16.62 -5.67 -6.53
N ASP A 44 16.74 -4.37 -6.34
CA ASP A 44 17.62 -3.81 -5.33
C ASP A 44 16.93 -3.69 -3.98
N TYR A 45 15.63 -3.83 -3.93
CA TYR A 45 14.90 -3.68 -2.68
C TYR A 45 14.34 -5.02 -2.24
N PRO A 46 14.22 -5.23 -0.94
CA PRO A 46 13.77 -6.50 -0.41
C PRO A 46 12.29 -6.73 -0.67
N THR A 47 11.93 -8.00 -0.70
CA THR A 47 10.54 -8.41 -0.70
C THR A 47 10.26 -9.13 0.60
N MET A 48 8.99 -9.29 0.93
CA MET A 48 8.58 -10.04 2.10
C MET A 48 7.86 -11.30 1.63
N SER A 49 8.03 -12.37 2.39
CA SER A 49 7.28 -13.60 2.11
C SER A 49 5.83 -13.43 2.53
N GLU A 50 4.97 -14.34 2.07
CA GLU A 50 3.59 -14.33 2.50
C GLU A 50 3.50 -14.46 4.01
N GLU A 51 4.30 -15.36 4.60
CA GLU A 51 4.29 -15.54 6.05
C GLU A 51 4.64 -14.26 6.77
N GLU A 52 5.66 -13.55 6.29
CA GLU A 52 6.05 -12.30 6.90
C GLU A 52 4.96 -11.26 6.81
N LEU A 53 4.24 -11.23 5.68
CA LEU A 53 3.14 -10.30 5.52
C LEU A 53 1.99 -10.63 6.49
N PHE A 54 1.66 -11.90 6.64
CA PHE A 54 0.63 -12.31 7.59
C PHE A 54 1.02 -11.98 9.03
N ASP A 55 2.30 -12.01 9.34
CA ASP A 55 2.79 -11.75 10.69
C ASP A 55 2.93 -10.28 11.04
N LEU A 56 2.73 -9.39 10.07
CA LEU A 56 2.81 -7.96 10.34
C LEU A 56 1.76 -7.56 11.37
N GLU A 57 2.19 -6.71 12.30
CA GLU A 57 1.26 -6.08 13.25
C GLU A 57 0.94 -4.69 12.72
N ILE A 58 -0.33 -4.48 12.44
CA ILE A 58 -0.77 -3.19 11.90
C ILE A 58 -1.19 -2.32 13.07
N PRO A 59 -0.52 -1.18 13.29
CA PRO A 59 -0.75 -0.37 14.49
C PRO A 59 -2.00 0.49 14.38
N CYS A 60 -3.15 -0.16 14.27
CA CYS A 60 -4.43 0.52 14.15
C CYS A 60 -4.94 1.02 15.49
N ALA A 61 -5.48 2.23 15.50
CA ALA A 61 -6.33 2.65 16.59
C ALA A 61 -7.63 1.84 16.55
N ASP A 62 -8.46 1.97 17.60
CA ASP A 62 -9.72 1.26 17.67
C ASP A 62 -10.61 1.56 16.48
N ASN A 63 -10.53 2.78 15.96
CA ASN A 63 -11.22 3.18 14.73
C ASN A 63 -10.15 3.63 13.76
N CYS A 64 -9.98 2.91 12.67
CA CYS A 64 -8.86 3.15 11.78
C CYS A 64 -9.25 2.90 10.33
N HIS A 65 -8.87 3.84 9.45
CA HIS A 65 -8.97 3.68 8.01
C HIS A 65 -7.71 3.00 7.51
N VAL A 66 -7.83 2.01 6.65
CA VAL A 66 -6.67 1.32 6.08
C VAL A 66 -6.83 1.21 4.58
N TRP A 67 -5.79 1.56 3.83
CA TRP A 67 -5.70 1.35 2.39
C TRP A 67 -4.53 0.43 2.11
N LEU A 68 -4.81 -0.70 1.46
CA LEU A 68 -3.78 -1.68 1.12
C LEU A 68 -3.59 -1.69 -0.39
N TRP A 69 -2.44 -1.22 -0.85
CA TRP A 69 -2.11 -1.22 -2.26
C TRP A 69 -1.79 -2.61 -2.76
N THR A 70 -2.30 -2.95 -3.93
CA THR A 70 -2.05 -4.24 -4.55
C THR A 70 -2.19 -4.13 -6.07
N THR A 71 -1.76 -5.18 -6.75
CA THR A 71 -1.89 -5.30 -8.20
C THR A 71 -2.74 -6.50 -8.50
N HIS A 72 -3.04 -6.74 -9.79
CA HIS A 72 -3.85 -7.88 -10.21
C HIS A 72 -3.31 -9.19 -9.65
N LYS A 73 -1.98 -9.37 -9.69
CA LYS A 73 -1.36 -10.63 -9.30
C LYS A 73 -1.61 -10.97 -7.83
N TYR A 74 -1.53 -9.96 -6.98
CA TYR A 74 -1.62 -10.18 -5.53
C TYR A 74 -2.99 -9.80 -4.95
N LEU A 75 -3.95 -9.51 -5.80
CA LEU A 75 -5.27 -9.12 -5.31
C LEU A 75 -5.90 -10.19 -4.41
N PRO A 76 -5.87 -11.49 -4.77
CA PRO A 76 -6.43 -12.49 -3.85
C PRO A 76 -5.71 -12.53 -2.51
N LEU A 77 -4.38 -12.46 -2.52
CA LEU A 77 -3.61 -12.46 -1.27
C LEU A 77 -3.92 -11.22 -0.43
N ALA A 78 -4.13 -10.08 -1.09
CA ALA A 78 -4.44 -8.85 -0.38
C ALA A 78 -5.73 -8.98 0.43
N PHE A 79 -6.75 -9.62 -0.13
CA PHE A 79 -7.98 -9.85 0.62
C PHE A 79 -7.76 -10.77 1.81
N GLU A 80 -6.92 -11.79 1.65
CA GLU A 80 -6.60 -12.69 2.75
C GLU A 80 -5.86 -11.96 3.87
N LEU A 81 -4.96 -11.04 3.49
CA LEU A 81 -4.23 -10.25 4.48
C LEU A 81 -5.17 -9.36 5.29
N LEU A 82 -6.10 -8.69 4.62
CA LEU A 82 -7.06 -7.84 5.32
C LEU A 82 -7.82 -8.65 6.38
N ASP A 83 -8.26 -9.84 6.00
CA ASP A 83 -8.98 -10.69 6.92
C ASP A 83 -8.09 -11.13 8.08
N SER A 84 -6.87 -11.52 7.78
CA SER A 84 -5.91 -11.96 8.78
C SER A 84 -5.54 -10.84 9.76
N TRP A 85 -5.50 -9.61 9.28
CA TRP A 85 -5.18 -8.45 10.12
C TRP A 85 -6.40 -7.91 10.86
N ASP A 86 -7.53 -8.61 10.80
CA ASP A 86 -8.77 -8.22 11.46
C ASP A 86 -9.26 -6.86 10.97
N LEU A 87 -9.25 -6.70 9.65
CA LEU A 87 -9.74 -5.49 8.99
C LEU A 87 -10.91 -5.84 8.09
N LYS A 88 -11.93 -5.02 8.12
CA LYS A 88 -13.14 -5.28 7.34
C LYS A 88 -13.07 -4.52 6.02
N TYR A 89 -13.05 -5.26 4.94
CA TYR A 89 -13.05 -4.68 3.60
C TYR A 89 -14.35 -3.92 3.34
N VAL A 90 -14.22 -2.76 2.71
CA VAL A 90 -15.35 -1.90 2.39
C VAL A 90 -15.49 -1.69 0.89
N CYS A 91 -14.43 -1.20 0.24
CA CYS A 91 -14.48 -0.93 -1.20
C CYS A 91 -13.06 -0.86 -1.76
N THR A 92 -12.96 -0.79 -3.09
CA THR A 92 -11.67 -0.76 -3.77
C THR A 92 -11.47 0.57 -4.47
N PHE A 93 -10.36 1.22 -4.16
CA PHE A 93 -9.94 2.39 -4.90
C PHE A 93 -9.13 1.94 -6.11
N VAL A 94 -9.34 2.58 -7.24
CA VAL A 94 -8.70 2.19 -8.49
C VAL A 94 -7.92 3.38 -9.04
N TRP A 95 -6.62 3.17 -9.20
CA TRP A 95 -5.76 4.14 -9.85
C TRP A 95 -5.63 3.77 -11.31
N HIS A 96 -6.25 4.54 -12.18
CA HIS A 96 -6.11 4.37 -13.62
C HIS A 96 -4.83 5.07 -14.08
N LYS A 97 -3.95 4.31 -14.70
CA LYS A 97 -2.65 4.79 -15.19
C LYS A 97 -2.71 4.89 -16.70
N PRO A 98 -2.58 6.07 -17.28
CA PRO A 98 -2.53 6.17 -18.75
C PRO A 98 -1.36 5.34 -19.27
N GLY A 99 -1.58 4.59 -20.33
CA GLY A 99 -0.59 3.68 -20.88
C GLY A 99 -0.75 2.29 -20.30
N GLY A 100 0.10 1.91 -19.41
CA GLY A 100 -0.01 0.61 -18.78
C GLY A 100 0.68 -0.48 -19.58
N PHE A 101 0.74 -1.65 -19.00
CA PHE A 101 1.46 -2.79 -19.53
C PHE A 101 0.49 -3.85 -20.06
N GLN A 102 0.78 -4.39 -21.20
CA GLN A 102 -0.03 -5.46 -21.76
C GLN A 102 0.80 -6.73 -21.86
N PRO A 103 0.53 -7.74 -21.02
CA PRO A 103 1.20 -9.02 -21.15
C PRO A 103 0.77 -9.73 -22.42
N PHE A 104 1.59 -10.67 -22.86
CA PHE A 104 1.30 -11.39 -24.09
C PHE A 104 -0.06 -12.09 -24.02
N GLU A 105 -0.89 -11.84 -25.00
CA GLU A 105 -2.22 -12.43 -25.13
C GLU A 105 -3.15 -12.16 -23.94
N LEU A 106 -2.91 -11.11 -23.20
CA LEU A 106 -3.75 -10.73 -22.06
C LEU A 106 -4.17 -9.27 -22.20
N PRO A 107 -5.15 -8.85 -21.42
CA PRO A 107 -5.57 -7.45 -21.46
C PRO A 107 -4.45 -6.52 -21.01
N GLN A 108 -4.58 -5.26 -21.34
CA GLN A 108 -3.65 -4.23 -20.88
C GLN A 108 -3.92 -3.95 -19.40
N TYR A 109 -2.88 -4.03 -18.60
CA TYR A 109 -2.98 -3.76 -17.17
C TYR A 109 -2.72 -2.29 -16.94
N ASN A 110 -3.76 -1.50 -16.91
CA ASN A 110 -3.62 -0.05 -16.78
C ASN A 110 -4.21 0.50 -15.49
N CYS A 111 -4.27 -0.33 -14.45
CA CYS A 111 -4.70 0.17 -13.16
C CYS A 111 -4.04 -0.60 -12.02
N GLU A 112 -4.00 0.04 -10.86
CA GLU A 112 -3.61 -0.58 -9.60
C GLU A 112 -4.72 -0.31 -8.61
N PHE A 113 -4.70 -1.04 -7.50
CA PHE A 113 -5.80 -1.02 -6.55
C PHE A 113 -5.33 -0.70 -5.16
N ALA A 114 -6.13 0.08 -4.43
CA ALA A 114 -5.93 0.25 -3.01
C ALA A 114 -7.20 -0.22 -2.33
N LEU A 115 -7.13 -1.34 -1.64
CA LEU A 115 -8.28 -1.89 -0.96
C LEU A 115 -8.53 -1.08 0.30
N TYR A 116 -9.70 -0.48 0.39
CA TYR A 116 -10.06 0.25 1.59
C TYR A 116 -10.75 -0.67 2.57
N ALA A 117 -10.21 -0.73 3.76
CA ALA A 117 -10.75 -1.53 4.85
C ALA A 117 -10.69 -0.71 6.13
N ARG A 118 -11.28 -1.21 7.18
CA ARG A 118 -11.25 -0.46 8.43
C ARG A 118 -11.37 -1.37 9.64
N ARG A 119 -10.87 -0.85 10.74
CA ARG A 119 -11.12 -1.40 12.06
C ARG A 119 -12.08 -0.46 12.75
N GLY A 120 -13.11 -1.01 13.39
CA GLY A 120 -14.11 -0.19 14.05
C GLY A 120 -14.96 0.59 13.07
N THR A 121 -15.28 1.81 13.45
CA THR A 121 -16.18 2.67 12.65
C THR A 121 -15.56 4.05 12.48
N PRO A 122 -14.41 4.15 11.80
CA PRO A 122 -13.81 5.46 11.58
C PRO A 122 -14.69 6.29 10.64
N LYS A 123 -14.57 7.60 10.75
CA LYS A 123 -15.40 8.50 9.96
C LYS A 123 -14.54 9.37 9.08
N PHE A 124 -15.05 9.66 7.88
CA PHE A 124 -14.44 10.66 7.02
C PHE A 124 -14.95 12.04 7.41
N ILE A 125 -14.08 13.04 7.30
CA ILE A 125 -14.46 14.42 7.64
C ILE A 125 -14.94 15.20 6.44
N ASP A 126 -14.80 14.64 5.23
CA ASP A 126 -15.24 15.29 4.00
C ASP A 126 -15.61 14.21 3.00
N PHE A 127 -16.72 14.41 2.29
CA PHE A 127 -17.20 13.45 1.30
C PHE A 127 -17.21 14.03 -0.12
N LYS A 128 -16.85 15.29 -0.30
CA LYS A 128 -16.90 15.93 -1.60
C LYS A 128 -15.73 15.50 -2.46
N ASN A 129 -16.00 15.23 -3.73
CA ASN A 129 -14.96 14.85 -4.68
C ASN A 129 -14.06 13.74 -4.13
N PHE A 130 -14.69 12.67 -3.71
CA PHE A 130 -13.98 11.54 -3.11
C PHE A 130 -14.35 10.27 -3.87
N PRO A 131 -13.94 10.16 -5.14
CA PRO A 131 -14.26 8.98 -5.95
C PRO A 131 -13.30 7.85 -5.65
N VAL A 132 -13.76 6.62 -5.87
CA VAL A 132 -12.88 5.47 -5.71
C VAL A 132 -11.98 5.27 -6.93
N CYS A 133 -12.38 5.75 -8.10
CA CYS A 133 -11.58 5.60 -9.31
C CYS A 133 -11.04 6.96 -9.74
N PHE A 134 -9.74 7.03 -9.95
CA PHE A 134 -9.11 8.30 -10.33
C PHE A 134 -7.97 8.02 -11.32
N THR A 135 -7.68 9.02 -12.14
CA THR A 135 -6.62 8.94 -13.14
C THR A 135 -5.46 9.82 -12.70
N ALA A 136 -4.26 9.27 -12.75
CA ALA A 136 -3.06 10.03 -12.44
C ALA A 136 -1.90 9.40 -13.20
N PRO A 137 -0.94 10.21 -13.66
CA PRO A 137 0.19 9.67 -14.40
C PRO A 137 1.10 8.85 -13.47
N ARG A 138 1.88 7.98 -14.09
CA ARG A 138 2.86 7.21 -13.36
C ARG A 138 3.96 8.13 -12.86
N GLY A 139 4.44 7.84 -11.65
CA GLY A 139 5.63 8.48 -11.16
C GLY A 139 6.85 7.58 -11.39
N ALA A 140 7.95 7.93 -10.75
CA ALA A 140 9.16 7.14 -10.84
C ALA A 140 9.05 5.93 -9.90
N HIS A 141 9.62 4.81 -10.34
CA HIS A 141 9.87 3.66 -9.45
C HIS A 141 8.67 3.18 -8.64
N SER A 142 7.54 3.01 -9.27
CA SER A 142 6.36 2.46 -8.59
C SER A 142 5.76 3.37 -7.53
N GLU A 143 6.10 4.64 -7.55
CA GLU A 143 5.49 5.58 -6.63
C GLU A 143 3.99 5.63 -6.81
N LYS A 144 3.28 5.71 -5.71
CA LYS A 144 1.84 5.95 -5.75
C LYS A 144 1.59 7.43 -6.00
N PRO A 145 0.49 7.78 -6.66
CA PRO A 145 0.29 9.18 -7.07
C PRO A 145 0.04 10.10 -5.89
N GLN A 146 0.59 11.30 -5.98
CA GLN A 146 0.40 12.31 -4.94
C GLN A 146 -1.08 12.64 -4.77
N GLU A 147 -1.84 12.57 -5.85
CA GLU A 147 -3.27 12.85 -5.81
C GLU A 147 -4.01 11.96 -4.82
N PHE A 148 -3.57 10.70 -4.70
CA PHE A 148 -4.17 9.78 -3.74
C PHE A 148 -3.92 10.27 -2.31
N TYR A 149 -2.68 10.65 -2.00
CA TYR A 149 -2.34 11.10 -0.65
C TYR A 149 -2.99 12.44 -0.33
N ASP A 150 -3.09 13.32 -1.29
CA ASP A 150 -3.78 14.59 -1.09
C ASP A 150 -5.25 14.35 -0.74
N MET A 151 -5.87 13.39 -1.42
CA MET A 151 -7.25 13.04 -1.14
C MET A 151 -7.40 12.49 0.27
N ILE A 152 -6.52 11.55 0.66
CA ILE A 152 -6.57 10.96 2.00
C ILE A 152 -6.36 12.03 3.08
N ASN A 153 -5.41 12.93 2.87
CA ASN A 153 -5.17 14.02 3.81
C ASN A 153 -6.40 14.91 3.96
N ARG A 154 -7.12 15.11 2.87
CA ARG A 154 -8.29 15.99 2.88
C ARG A 154 -9.48 15.35 3.60
N VAL A 155 -9.69 14.06 3.42
CA VAL A 155 -10.91 13.40 3.91
C VAL A 155 -10.76 12.78 5.30
N THR A 156 -9.54 12.71 5.84
CA THR A 156 -9.29 12.09 7.14
C THR A 156 -8.66 13.09 8.11
N ALA A 157 -8.70 12.73 9.39
CA ALA A 157 -8.03 13.48 10.44
C ALA A 157 -7.31 12.50 11.35
N GLY A 158 -6.40 13.00 12.17
CA GLY A 158 -5.69 12.17 13.14
C GLY A 158 -4.30 11.81 12.66
N ARG A 159 -3.74 10.78 13.27
CA ARG A 159 -2.37 10.34 12.98
C ARG A 159 -2.39 9.39 11.80
N ARG A 160 -1.49 9.65 10.86
CA ARG A 160 -1.41 8.87 9.62
C ARG A 160 -0.07 8.20 9.49
N LEU A 161 -0.06 6.95 9.05
CA LEU A 161 1.13 6.14 8.84
C LEU A 161 1.16 5.62 7.41
N ASP A 162 2.34 5.71 6.79
CA ASP A 162 2.56 5.19 5.45
C ASP A 162 3.60 4.09 5.55
N MET A 163 3.20 2.85 5.32
CA MET A 163 4.08 1.69 5.51
C MET A 163 4.68 1.28 4.18
N PHE A 164 6.01 1.18 4.15
CA PHE A 164 6.80 0.68 3.01
C PHE A 164 6.87 1.63 1.82
N ASN A 165 6.43 2.86 1.97
CA ASN A 165 6.53 3.82 0.88
C ASN A 165 7.98 4.23 0.67
N ARG A 166 8.31 4.56 -0.56
CA ARG A 166 9.68 4.92 -0.93
C ARG A 166 9.99 6.39 -0.73
N ARG A 167 9.00 7.21 -0.49
CA ARG A 167 9.20 8.64 -0.29
C ARG A 167 8.37 9.13 0.87
N ALA A 168 8.81 10.22 1.47
CA ALA A 168 8.06 10.83 2.56
C ALA A 168 6.82 11.54 2.00
N ILE A 169 5.71 11.40 2.70
CA ILE A 169 4.46 12.03 2.33
C ILE A 169 4.08 13.01 3.43
N TYR A 170 3.77 14.24 3.03
CA TYR A 170 3.34 15.24 3.99
C TYR A 170 2.11 14.76 4.76
N GLY A 171 2.17 14.88 6.07
CA GLY A 171 1.05 14.48 6.93
C GLY A 171 1.08 13.03 7.38
N PHE A 172 2.06 12.25 6.93
CA PHE A 172 2.18 10.83 7.28
C PHE A 172 3.51 10.55 7.96
N ASP A 173 3.48 9.74 9.01
CA ASP A 173 4.69 9.11 9.51
C ASP A 173 5.05 7.98 8.58
N THR A 174 6.32 7.59 8.55
CA THR A 174 6.77 6.52 7.67
C THR A 174 7.33 5.36 8.49
N TRP A 175 7.19 4.15 7.94
CA TRP A 175 7.73 2.95 8.56
C TRP A 175 8.00 1.92 7.48
N GLY A 176 9.12 1.23 7.62
CA GLY A 176 9.46 0.17 6.69
C GLY A 176 10.77 0.44 6.00
N LYS A 177 11.32 -0.62 5.39
CA LYS A 177 12.65 -0.56 4.81
C LYS A 177 12.75 0.40 3.63
N GLU A 178 11.64 0.61 2.94
CA GLU A 178 11.63 1.48 1.78
C GLU A 178 11.51 2.95 2.12
N ALA A 179 11.16 3.27 3.35
CA ALA A 179 10.97 4.67 3.75
C ALA A 179 12.29 5.40 3.80
N LYS A 180 12.35 6.56 3.23
CA LYS A 180 13.55 7.38 3.22
C LYS A 180 13.22 8.83 3.41
#